data_6a6ec9ef75fe48fdae549daa0e180d68
#
_entry.id   6a6ec9ef75fe48fdae549daa0e180d68
#
_cell.length_a   1.000
_cell.length_b   1.000
_cell.length_c   1.000
_cell.angle_alpha   90.00
_cell.angle_beta   90.00
_cell.angle_gamma   90.00
#
_symmetry.space_group_name_H-M   'P 1'
#
loop_
_entity.id
_entity.type
_entity.pdbx_description
1 polymer ?
#
loop_
_entity_poly.entity_id
_entity_poly.type
_entity_poly.pdbx_seq_one_letter_code
_entity_poly.pdbx_strand_id
1 'polypeptide(L)'
;GSGVRNVALGRTGLTDSESTSKAYWNASLLALQENASFEMMHAEEFGGNLQYDVLSGNIGNKSNMGFVVTRIGIDNIKLSKVPNTDSLPSNDNRPFAYKTVNNADYILWLGFGRQVNDKLLIGLSPKIVYRNIAEENAYGFGADISSTWLINNKFTAAARLRDFFTTQMYYENGTHEIVNPGLDLETSYAFQIPKIDKQIKVFINSEINFENMKDAATISSGMMSLDLHSGLEIILNPSFSLYSGYDIDHITAGFTMNYKKFNVNYSFEQNTELDNSHRMSVGVRL
;
A
#
# COMPACT_ATOMS: atom_id res chain seq x y z
N GLY A 1 -0.99 -1.48 2.98
CA GLY A 1 -0.81 -0.98 1.60
C GLY A 1 -1.91 -0.01 1.20
N SER A 2 -1.64 0.89 0.23
CA SER A 2 -2.59 1.89 -0.26
C SER A 2 -3.54 1.32 -1.30
N GLY A 3 -4.83 1.70 -1.24
CA GLY A 3 -5.86 1.32 -2.19
C GLY A 3 -6.59 0.03 -1.83
N VAL A 4 -7.91 0.14 -1.66
CA VAL A 4 -8.79 -0.99 -1.28
C VAL A 4 -8.71 -2.11 -2.31
N ARG A 5 -8.75 -1.78 -3.60
CA ARG A 5 -8.67 -2.73 -4.71
C ARG A 5 -7.38 -3.57 -4.66
N ASN A 6 -6.24 -2.92 -4.42
CA ASN A 6 -4.95 -3.60 -4.40
C ASN A 6 -4.81 -4.55 -3.19
N VAL A 7 -5.36 -4.16 -2.03
CA VAL A 7 -5.42 -5.03 -0.86
C VAL A 7 -6.34 -6.22 -1.10
N ALA A 8 -7.51 -6.02 -1.71
CA ALA A 8 -8.42 -7.11 -2.06
C ALA A 8 -7.79 -8.12 -3.04
N LEU A 9 -6.82 -7.67 -3.84
CA LEU A 9 -6.03 -8.48 -4.77
C LEU A 9 -4.74 -9.06 -4.13
N GLY A 10 -4.70 -9.23 -2.79
CA GLY A 10 -3.55 -9.81 -2.09
C GLY A 10 -2.32 -8.90 -2.11
N ARG A 11 -2.52 -7.58 -2.04
CA ARG A 11 -1.45 -6.56 -2.12
C ARG A 11 -0.64 -6.58 -3.42
N THR A 12 -1.28 -6.99 -4.52
CA THR A 12 -0.74 -6.77 -5.86
C THR A 12 -1.14 -5.40 -6.40
N GLY A 13 -0.36 -4.80 -7.27
CA GLY A 13 -0.68 -3.45 -7.77
C GLY A 13 0.27 -2.86 -8.79
N LEU A 14 1.41 -3.49 -9.04
CA LEU A 14 2.42 -2.95 -9.97
C LEU A 14 1.94 -3.00 -11.44
N THR A 15 1.08 -3.96 -11.80
CA THR A 15 0.51 -4.09 -13.14
C THR A 15 -0.96 -3.68 -13.21
N ASP A 16 -1.49 -3.10 -12.11
CA ASP A 16 -2.89 -2.69 -12.03
C ASP A 16 -3.12 -1.27 -12.55
N SER A 17 -3.46 -1.15 -13.82
CA SER A 17 -3.76 0.13 -14.47
C SER A 17 -5.03 0.81 -13.94
N GLU A 18 -5.91 0.09 -13.24
CA GLU A 18 -7.15 0.61 -12.69
C GLU A 18 -6.99 1.24 -11.29
N SER A 19 -5.89 0.98 -10.60
CA SER A 19 -5.61 1.56 -9.28
C SER A 19 -5.58 3.08 -9.32
N THR A 20 -6.18 3.73 -8.32
CA THR A 20 -6.05 5.18 -8.12
C THR A 20 -4.75 5.51 -7.34
N SER A 21 -4.18 4.54 -6.63
CA SER A 21 -2.94 4.70 -5.85
C SER A 21 -1.67 4.42 -6.67
N LYS A 22 -1.62 4.80 -7.95
CA LYS A 22 -0.48 4.54 -8.84
C LYS A 22 0.83 5.19 -8.35
N ALA A 23 0.76 6.38 -7.75
CA ALA A 23 1.95 7.04 -7.20
C ALA A 23 2.60 6.23 -6.07
N TYR A 24 1.84 5.41 -5.35
CA TYR A 24 2.34 4.48 -4.34
C TYR A 24 2.80 3.16 -4.96
N TRP A 25 1.99 2.51 -5.81
CA TRP A 25 2.28 1.17 -6.32
C TRP A 25 3.27 1.20 -7.48
N ASN A 26 2.95 1.94 -8.53
CA ASN A 26 3.76 2.00 -9.75
C ASN A 26 3.45 3.27 -10.54
N ALA A 27 4.29 4.28 -10.38
CA ALA A 27 4.12 5.55 -11.07
C ALA A 27 4.25 5.45 -12.60
N SER A 28 4.90 4.42 -13.14
CA SER A 28 5.02 4.26 -14.59
C SER A 28 3.65 4.12 -15.28
N LEU A 29 2.64 3.54 -14.58
CA LEU A 29 1.27 3.42 -15.07
C LEU A 29 0.52 4.76 -15.22
N LEU A 30 1.02 5.84 -14.62
CA LEU A 30 0.49 7.19 -14.82
C LEU A 30 0.63 7.65 -16.26
N ALA A 31 1.61 7.10 -17.01
CA ALA A 31 1.78 7.37 -18.44
C ALA A 31 0.59 6.93 -19.29
N LEU A 32 -0.26 6.01 -18.78
CA LEU A 32 -1.46 5.52 -19.45
C LEU A 32 -2.73 6.22 -18.97
N GLN A 33 -2.61 7.19 -18.03
CA GLN A 33 -3.77 7.83 -17.42
C GLN A 33 -4.42 8.86 -18.33
N GLU A 34 -5.61 8.57 -18.83
CA GLU A 34 -6.36 9.47 -19.71
C GLU A 34 -7.23 10.45 -18.91
N ASN A 35 -8.02 9.93 -17.97
CA ASN A 35 -8.99 10.69 -17.18
C ASN A 35 -8.48 10.94 -15.77
N ALA A 36 -8.84 12.07 -15.18
CA ALA A 36 -8.55 12.28 -13.76
C ALA A 36 -9.36 11.33 -12.88
N SER A 37 -8.76 10.85 -11.81
CA SER A 37 -9.44 10.02 -10.81
C SER A 37 -8.95 10.36 -9.42
N PHE A 38 -9.87 10.33 -8.45
CA PHE A 38 -9.58 10.57 -7.03
C PHE A 38 -10.28 9.51 -6.20
N GLU A 39 -9.67 9.12 -5.10
CA GLU A 39 -10.19 8.12 -4.17
C GLU A 39 -9.82 8.47 -2.74
N MET A 40 -10.77 8.33 -1.81
CA MET A 40 -10.56 8.37 -0.37
C MET A 40 -10.82 6.99 0.21
N MET A 41 -9.90 6.50 1.01
CA MET A 41 -9.97 5.22 1.71
C MET A 41 -9.88 5.43 3.20
N HIS A 42 -10.66 4.65 3.96
CA HIS A 42 -10.54 4.47 5.41
C HIS A 42 -10.47 2.99 5.73
N ALA A 43 -9.61 2.64 6.67
CA ALA A 43 -9.49 1.30 7.22
C ALA A 43 -9.25 1.33 8.72
N GLU A 44 -9.83 0.37 9.39
CA GLU A 44 -9.54 0.04 10.78
C GLU A 44 -8.92 -1.36 10.82
N GLU A 45 -7.77 -1.46 11.46
CA GLU A 45 -7.02 -2.70 11.63
C GLU A 45 -6.84 -3.00 13.11
N PHE A 46 -6.65 -4.28 13.45
CA PHE A 46 -6.41 -4.73 14.83
C PHE A 46 -7.50 -4.28 15.82
N GLY A 47 -8.78 -4.52 15.45
CA GLY A 47 -9.91 -4.14 16.29
C GLY A 47 -10.09 -2.63 16.46
N GLY A 48 -9.68 -1.83 15.47
CA GLY A 48 -9.79 -0.37 15.47
C GLY A 48 -8.64 0.36 16.17
N ASN A 49 -7.61 -0.37 16.62
CA ASN A 49 -6.45 0.25 17.26
C ASN A 49 -5.54 0.98 16.27
N LEU A 50 -5.45 0.51 15.02
CA LEU A 50 -4.70 1.15 13.96
C LEU A 50 -5.66 1.69 12.90
N GLN A 51 -5.57 2.99 12.63
CA GLN A 51 -6.32 3.66 11.58
C GLN A 51 -5.42 3.92 10.38
N TYR A 52 -5.97 3.70 9.18
CA TYR A 52 -5.27 3.88 7.93
C TYR A 52 -6.14 4.67 6.96
N ASP A 53 -5.79 5.95 6.76
CA ASP A 53 -6.50 6.86 5.88
C ASP A 53 -5.66 7.15 4.64
N VAL A 54 -6.25 7.11 3.46
CA VAL A 54 -5.58 7.41 2.19
C VAL A 54 -6.40 8.35 1.35
N LEU A 55 -5.75 9.37 0.82
CA LEU A 55 -6.23 10.17 -0.29
C LEU A 55 -5.31 9.93 -1.47
N SER A 56 -5.85 9.45 -2.58
CA SER A 56 -5.11 9.22 -3.82
C SER A 56 -5.72 9.94 -5.00
N GLY A 57 -4.91 10.31 -5.97
CA GLY A 57 -5.36 10.94 -7.19
C GLY A 57 -4.40 10.75 -8.35
N ASN A 58 -4.97 10.51 -9.53
CA ASN A 58 -4.27 10.49 -10.81
C ASN A 58 -4.79 11.66 -11.65
N ILE A 59 -3.89 12.51 -12.11
CA ILE A 59 -4.24 13.68 -12.92
C ILE A 59 -4.27 13.25 -14.38
N GLY A 60 -5.45 13.33 -15.02
CA GLY A 60 -5.63 12.97 -16.42
C GLY A 60 -5.02 13.98 -17.41
N ASN A 61 -5.45 13.91 -18.68
CA ASN A 61 -5.07 14.83 -19.75
C ASN A 61 -3.57 14.91 -20.04
N LYS A 62 -2.88 13.75 -20.10
CA LYS A 62 -1.45 13.66 -20.43
C LYS A 62 -0.52 14.36 -19.42
N SER A 63 -0.99 14.69 -18.23
CA SER A 63 -0.12 15.22 -17.17
C SER A 63 0.85 14.17 -16.67
N ASN A 64 0.50 12.87 -16.78
CA ASN A 64 1.31 11.73 -16.36
C ASN A 64 1.72 11.81 -14.87
N MET A 65 0.90 12.46 -14.06
CA MET A 65 1.14 12.75 -12.65
C MET A 65 0.06 12.16 -11.77
N GLY A 66 0.42 11.84 -10.55
CA GLY A 66 -0.49 11.42 -9.50
C GLY A 66 0.09 11.65 -8.12
N PHE A 67 -0.72 11.48 -7.10
CA PHE A 67 -0.29 11.59 -5.72
C PHE A 67 -1.00 10.55 -4.84
N VAL A 68 -0.37 10.22 -3.72
CA VAL A 68 -0.97 9.46 -2.63
C VAL A 68 -0.55 10.12 -1.33
N VAL A 69 -1.51 10.44 -0.49
CA VAL A 69 -1.30 10.88 0.90
C VAL A 69 -1.85 9.79 1.81
N THR A 70 -1.04 9.35 2.74
CA THR A 70 -1.42 8.33 3.72
C THR A 70 -1.23 8.85 5.13
N ARG A 71 -2.20 8.61 5.99
CA ARG A 71 -2.07 8.68 7.45
C ARG A 71 -2.18 7.27 8.02
N ILE A 72 -1.21 6.87 8.83
CA ILE A 72 -1.26 5.64 9.63
C ILE A 72 -1.15 6.09 11.08
N GLY A 73 -2.15 5.78 11.91
CA GLY A 73 -2.20 6.33 13.25
C GLY A 73 -2.75 5.37 14.29
N ILE A 74 -2.24 5.50 15.50
CA ILE A 74 -2.74 4.87 16.71
C ILE A 74 -3.06 5.99 17.70
N ASP A 75 -4.34 6.11 18.03
CA ASP A 75 -4.81 7.15 18.93
C ASP A 75 -5.00 6.62 20.35
N ASN A 76 -5.03 7.54 21.35
CA ASN A 76 -5.33 7.24 22.75
C ASN A 76 -4.35 6.28 23.43
N ILE A 77 -3.06 6.31 23.09
CA ILE A 77 -2.01 5.54 23.75
C ILE A 77 -1.80 6.08 25.16
N LYS A 78 -2.04 5.24 26.16
CA LYS A 78 -1.85 5.62 27.57
C LYS A 78 -0.41 5.36 27.99
N LEU A 79 0.36 6.42 28.20
CA LEU A 79 1.67 6.33 28.82
C LEU A 79 1.50 6.10 30.31
N SER A 80 2.16 5.07 30.85
CA SER A 80 2.09 4.72 32.27
C SER A 80 3.43 4.91 32.96
N LYS A 81 3.39 5.25 34.25
CA LYS A 81 4.55 5.28 35.14
C LYS A 81 4.20 4.67 36.47
N VAL A 82 5.21 4.24 37.22
CA VAL A 82 5.05 3.80 38.62
C VAL A 82 5.22 4.98 39.55
N PRO A 83 4.55 5.01 40.74
CA PRO A 83 4.73 6.05 41.74
C PRO A 83 6.18 6.14 42.24
N ASN A 84 6.82 5.01 42.45
CA ASN A 84 8.23 4.92 42.86
C ASN A 84 9.06 4.28 41.76
N THR A 85 9.95 5.07 41.12
CA THR A 85 10.82 4.61 40.01
C THR A 85 11.99 3.75 40.48
N ASP A 86 12.33 3.78 41.78
CA ASP A 86 13.43 3.02 42.36
C ASP A 86 13.03 1.58 42.70
N SER A 87 11.73 1.24 42.52
CA SER A 87 11.18 -0.06 42.85
C SER A 87 10.48 -0.67 41.61
N LEU A 88 10.55 -2.00 41.48
CA LEU A 88 9.81 -2.72 40.45
C LEU A 88 8.29 -2.58 40.63
N PRO A 89 7.49 -2.68 39.58
CA PRO A 89 6.05 -2.76 39.68
C PRO A 89 5.59 -3.86 40.64
N SER A 90 4.69 -3.53 41.55
CA SER A 90 4.13 -4.44 42.57
C SER A 90 2.72 -4.01 42.93
N ASN A 91 2.06 -4.72 43.83
CA ASN A 91 0.73 -4.33 44.34
C ASN A 91 0.73 -2.95 45.01
N ASP A 92 1.85 -2.56 45.66
CA ASP A 92 2.02 -1.28 46.34
C ASP A 92 2.64 -0.20 45.44
N ASN A 93 3.20 -0.60 44.28
CA ASN A 93 3.80 0.28 43.29
C ASN A 93 3.18 0.02 41.90
N ARG A 94 1.87 0.19 41.79
CA ARG A 94 1.11 -0.07 40.56
C ARG A 94 1.31 1.01 39.50
N PRO A 95 1.56 0.64 38.24
CA PRO A 95 1.56 1.60 37.14
C PRO A 95 0.21 2.32 37.02
N PHE A 96 0.26 3.61 36.76
CA PHE A 96 -0.92 4.43 36.44
C PHE A 96 -0.68 5.24 35.17
N ALA A 97 -1.75 5.45 34.39
CA ALA A 97 -1.70 6.31 33.22
C ALA A 97 -1.54 7.77 33.63
N TYR A 98 -0.44 8.41 33.22
CA TYR A 98 -0.18 9.81 33.52
C TYR A 98 -0.37 10.76 32.35
N LYS A 99 -0.36 10.22 31.11
CA LYS A 99 -0.52 10.98 29.88
C LYS A 99 -1.16 10.11 28.80
N THR A 100 -1.96 10.70 27.95
CA THR A 100 -2.47 10.08 26.71
C THR A 100 -1.81 10.79 25.53
N VAL A 101 -1.29 10.02 24.56
CA VAL A 101 -0.62 10.51 23.35
C VAL A 101 -1.17 9.81 22.13
N ASN A 102 -0.92 10.38 20.96
CA ASN A 102 -1.24 9.79 19.67
C ASN A 102 0.06 9.61 18.90
N ASN A 103 0.13 8.53 18.11
CA ASN A 103 1.19 8.32 17.15
C ASN A 103 0.61 8.36 15.75
N ALA A 104 1.27 9.03 14.82
CA ALA A 104 0.84 9.05 13.43
C ALA A 104 2.02 9.25 12.47
N ASP A 105 2.00 8.47 11.39
CA ASP A 105 2.85 8.66 10.23
C ASP A 105 2.02 9.28 9.10
N TYR A 106 2.52 10.34 8.49
CA TYR A 106 1.97 10.96 7.30
C TYR A 106 2.98 10.81 6.17
N ILE A 107 2.56 10.26 5.06
CA ILE A 107 3.44 10.03 3.91
C ILE A 107 2.76 10.57 2.65
N LEU A 108 3.50 11.40 1.92
CA LEU A 108 3.11 11.93 0.61
C LEU A 108 3.99 11.30 -0.45
N TRP A 109 3.42 10.60 -1.42
CA TRP A 109 4.05 10.22 -2.68
C TRP A 109 3.57 11.13 -3.80
N LEU A 110 4.51 11.58 -4.63
CA LEU A 110 4.23 12.28 -5.88
C LEU A 110 4.72 11.39 -7.03
N GLY A 111 3.79 10.91 -7.86
CA GLY A 111 4.11 10.00 -8.97
C GLY A 111 4.25 10.75 -10.29
N PHE A 112 5.26 10.36 -11.07
CA PHE A 112 5.52 10.85 -12.41
C PHE A 112 5.75 9.66 -13.33
N GLY A 113 4.95 9.52 -14.39
CA GLY A 113 5.05 8.44 -15.36
C GLY A 113 5.46 8.96 -16.74
N ARG A 114 6.18 8.14 -17.50
CA ARG A 114 6.54 8.44 -18.88
C ARG A 114 6.52 7.19 -19.74
N GLN A 115 5.89 7.29 -20.90
CA GLN A 115 6.00 6.28 -21.94
C GLN A 115 7.28 6.51 -22.74
N VAL A 116 8.14 5.49 -22.76
CA VAL A 116 9.42 5.51 -23.51
C VAL A 116 9.20 5.04 -24.94
N ASN A 117 8.39 3.98 -25.11
CA ASN A 117 7.94 3.47 -26.40
C ASN A 117 6.61 2.71 -26.18
N ASP A 118 6.08 2.07 -27.24
CA ASP A 118 4.77 1.39 -27.20
C ASP A 118 4.69 0.25 -26.18
N LYS A 119 5.83 -0.24 -25.68
CA LYS A 119 5.90 -1.38 -24.76
C LYS A 119 6.48 -1.05 -23.39
N LEU A 120 7.20 0.06 -23.24
CA LEU A 120 7.94 0.39 -22.03
C LEU A 120 7.47 1.71 -21.43
N LEU A 121 7.05 1.63 -20.18
CA LEU A 121 6.75 2.77 -19.32
C LEU A 121 7.76 2.83 -18.18
N ILE A 122 8.14 4.03 -17.76
CA ILE A 122 8.99 4.28 -16.59
C ILE A 122 8.31 5.27 -15.65
N GLY A 123 8.62 5.18 -14.37
CA GLY A 123 8.05 6.05 -13.35
C GLY A 123 9.00 6.37 -12.23
N LEU A 124 8.77 7.51 -11.59
CA LEU A 124 9.48 8.00 -10.41
C LEU A 124 8.45 8.45 -9.38
N SER A 125 8.63 8.05 -8.13
CA SER A 125 7.78 8.43 -7.00
C SER A 125 8.61 8.97 -5.84
N PRO A 126 9.01 10.27 -5.83
CA PRO A 126 9.54 10.89 -4.63
C PRO A 126 8.50 10.85 -3.51
N LYS A 127 9.00 10.68 -2.27
CA LYS A 127 8.16 10.64 -1.06
C LYS A 127 8.73 11.47 0.07
N ILE A 128 7.82 12.06 0.83
CA ILE A 128 8.12 12.81 2.05
C ILE A 128 7.36 12.12 3.19
N VAL A 129 8.04 11.93 4.31
CA VAL A 129 7.51 11.30 5.52
C VAL A 129 7.54 12.31 6.65
N TYR A 130 6.44 12.44 7.37
CA TYR A 130 6.38 13.09 8.67
C TYR A 130 5.86 12.07 9.68
N ARG A 131 6.63 11.82 10.72
CA ARG A 131 6.32 10.89 11.81
C ARG A 131 6.19 11.63 13.11
N ASN A 132 5.10 11.39 13.83
CA ASN A 132 4.91 11.85 15.20
C ASN A 132 4.77 10.62 16.10
N ILE A 133 5.70 10.43 17.03
CA ILE A 133 5.69 9.32 18.00
C ILE A 133 5.71 9.95 19.41
N ALA A 134 4.56 9.91 20.08
CA ALA A 134 4.40 10.39 21.45
C ALA A 134 4.87 11.85 21.65
N GLU A 135 6.14 12.05 21.92
CA GLU A 135 6.74 13.35 22.24
C GLU A 135 7.85 13.76 21.25
N GLU A 136 8.09 12.94 20.23
CA GLU A 136 9.14 13.15 19.25
C GLU A 136 8.59 13.20 17.82
N ASN A 137 9.22 14.01 16.98
CA ASN A 137 8.90 14.08 15.57
C ASN A 137 10.10 13.63 14.74
N ALA A 138 9.81 13.13 13.55
CA ALA A 138 10.81 12.84 12.56
C ALA A 138 10.33 13.28 11.18
N TYR A 139 11.27 13.64 10.33
CA TYR A 139 11.05 14.00 8.94
C TYR A 139 11.90 13.09 8.06
N GLY A 140 11.32 12.63 6.96
CA GLY A 140 12.02 11.76 6.04
C GLY A 140 11.76 12.09 4.59
N PHE A 141 12.65 11.64 3.74
CA PHE A 141 12.50 11.70 2.30
C PHE A 141 13.12 10.49 1.63
N GLY A 142 12.53 10.10 0.53
CA GLY A 142 12.94 8.96 -0.27
C GLY A 142 12.36 9.02 -1.67
N ALA A 143 12.61 8.00 -2.47
CA ALA A 143 11.94 7.83 -3.74
C ALA A 143 11.95 6.36 -4.19
N ASP A 144 10.98 6.02 -5.03
CA ASP A 144 10.85 4.74 -5.69
C ASP A 144 10.96 4.93 -7.20
N ILE A 145 11.57 3.97 -7.89
CA ILE A 145 11.60 3.92 -9.36
C ILE A 145 10.81 2.72 -9.82
N SER A 146 10.07 2.87 -10.90
CA SER A 146 9.23 1.79 -11.43
C SER A 146 9.31 1.70 -12.94
N SER A 147 9.04 0.52 -13.46
CA SER A 147 8.91 0.27 -14.90
C SER A 147 7.82 -0.75 -15.18
N THR A 148 7.14 -0.59 -16.30
CA THR A 148 6.11 -1.52 -16.79
C THR A 148 6.40 -1.89 -18.23
N TRP A 149 6.34 -3.19 -18.54
CA TRP A 149 6.47 -3.75 -19.87
C TRP A 149 5.12 -4.28 -20.34
N LEU A 150 4.55 -3.64 -21.34
CA LEU A 150 3.32 -4.08 -22.04
C LEU A 150 3.72 -5.11 -23.09
N ILE A 151 3.83 -6.38 -22.69
CA ILE A 151 4.35 -7.45 -23.55
C ILE A 151 3.36 -7.70 -24.69
N ASN A 152 2.09 -7.79 -24.36
CA ASN A 152 0.97 -7.83 -25.30
C ASN A 152 -0.33 -7.42 -24.58
N ASN A 153 -1.47 -7.46 -25.29
CA ASN A 153 -2.78 -7.04 -24.73
C ASN A 153 -3.28 -7.90 -23.55
N LYS A 154 -2.63 -9.02 -23.25
CA LYS A 154 -3.02 -9.94 -22.17
C LYS A 154 -1.99 -10.03 -21.08
N PHE A 155 -0.72 -9.81 -21.38
CA PHE A 155 0.38 -10.03 -20.45
C PHE A 155 1.16 -8.74 -20.21
N THR A 156 1.24 -8.36 -18.94
CA THR A 156 1.97 -7.19 -18.44
C THR A 156 2.97 -7.65 -17.38
N ALA A 157 4.17 -7.11 -17.39
CA ALA A 157 5.16 -7.28 -16.34
C ALA A 157 5.59 -5.92 -15.81
N ALA A 158 5.92 -5.84 -14.52
CA ALA A 158 6.39 -4.61 -13.90
C ALA A 158 7.47 -4.90 -12.85
N ALA A 159 8.32 -3.91 -12.62
CA ALA A 159 9.29 -3.91 -11.55
C ALA A 159 9.26 -2.55 -10.83
N ARG A 160 9.46 -2.57 -9.50
CA ARG A 160 9.65 -1.38 -8.68
C ARG A 160 10.84 -1.57 -7.76
N LEU A 161 11.76 -0.63 -7.77
CA LEU A 161 12.81 -0.50 -6.78
C LEU A 161 12.34 0.54 -5.74
N ARG A 162 11.92 0.06 -4.58
CA ARG A 162 11.52 0.90 -3.45
C ARG A 162 12.75 1.47 -2.77
N ASP A 163 12.62 2.70 -2.28
CA ASP A 163 13.68 3.34 -1.50
C ASP A 163 15.06 3.27 -2.19
N PHE A 164 15.12 3.51 -3.52
CA PHE A 164 16.27 3.16 -4.38
C PHE A 164 17.60 3.82 -3.96
N PHE A 165 17.56 4.96 -3.24
CA PHE A 165 18.75 5.59 -2.66
C PHE A 165 18.70 5.62 -1.13
N THR A 166 17.95 4.72 -0.49
CA THR A 166 17.55 4.67 0.92
C THR A 166 16.64 5.84 1.33
N THR A 167 15.56 5.58 2.05
CA THR A 167 14.78 6.66 2.66
C THR A 167 15.46 7.08 3.95
N GLN A 168 15.74 8.37 4.08
CA GLN A 168 16.41 8.97 5.22
C GLN A 168 15.37 9.50 6.19
N MET A 169 15.49 9.16 7.48
CA MET A 169 14.62 9.63 8.56
C MET A 169 15.46 10.36 9.61
N TYR A 170 15.10 11.60 9.91
CA TYR A 170 15.78 12.46 10.87
C TYR A 170 14.84 12.81 12.02
N TYR A 171 15.18 12.39 13.21
CA TYR A 171 14.44 12.67 14.45
C TYR A 171 14.94 13.94 15.12
N GLU A 172 14.04 14.64 15.83
CA GLU A 172 14.39 15.87 16.57
C GLU A 172 15.43 15.63 17.68
N ASN A 173 15.50 14.41 18.23
CA ASN A 173 16.50 14.02 19.22
C ASN A 173 17.91 13.77 18.64
N GLY A 174 18.08 13.96 17.32
CA GLY A 174 19.35 13.74 16.61
C GLY A 174 19.56 12.31 16.11
N THR A 175 18.62 11.39 16.33
CA THR A 175 18.67 10.04 15.74
C THR A 175 18.46 10.12 14.24
N HIS A 176 19.22 9.30 13.50
CA HIS A 176 19.09 9.15 12.06
C HIS A 176 18.88 7.68 11.73
N GLU A 177 17.80 7.38 11.02
CA GLU A 177 17.45 6.04 10.55
C GLU A 177 17.41 6.01 9.03
N ILE A 178 17.65 4.84 8.47
CA ILE A 178 17.54 4.60 7.03
C ILE A 178 16.60 3.42 6.77
N VAL A 179 15.79 3.53 5.71
CA VAL A 179 14.99 2.42 5.19
C VAL A 179 15.76 1.80 4.02
N ASN A 180 16.01 0.50 4.12
CA ASN A 180 16.74 -0.24 3.09
C ASN A 180 15.93 -0.34 1.79
N PRO A 181 16.59 -0.38 0.63
CA PRO A 181 15.91 -0.64 -0.64
C PRO A 181 15.20 -1.98 -0.66
N GLY A 182 14.15 -2.08 -1.47
CA GLY A 182 13.45 -3.32 -1.78
C GLY A 182 13.11 -3.41 -3.27
N LEU A 183 13.03 -4.62 -3.81
CA LEU A 183 12.70 -4.87 -5.20
C LEU A 183 11.39 -5.67 -5.29
N ASP A 184 10.41 -5.13 -5.99
CA ASP A 184 9.14 -5.80 -6.27
C ASP A 184 9.07 -6.15 -7.76
N LEU A 185 8.65 -7.37 -8.06
CA LEU A 185 8.44 -7.88 -9.40
C LEU A 185 7.02 -8.42 -9.52
N GLU A 186 6.28 -7.96 -10.51
CA GLU A 186 4.90 -8.41 -10.71
C GLU A 186 4.62 -8.73 -12.17
N THR A 187 3.81 -9.77 -12.37
CA THR A 187 3.23 -10.08 -13.67
C THR A 187 1.72 -10.20 -13.55
N SER A 188 1.01 -9.82 -14.62
CA SER A 188 -0.42 -10.09 -14.73
C SER A 188 -0.78 -10.64 -16.09
N TYR A 189 -1.78 -11.53 -16.09
CA TYR A 189 -2.34 -12.12 -17.29
C TYR A 189 -3.85 -11.99 -17.32
N ALA A 190 -4.37 -11.40 -18.41
CA ALA A 190 -5.80 -11.23 -18.63
C ALA A 190 -6.30 -12.21 -19.68
N PHE A 191 -7.38 -12.92 -19.41
CA PHE A 191 -8.02 -13.84 -20.32
C PHE A 191 -9.54 -13.77 -20.24
N GLN A 192 -10.20 -14.13 -21.31
CA GLN A 192 -11.64 -14.15 -21.40
C GLN A 192 -12.13 -15.59 -21.35
N ILE A 193 -13.17 -15.85 -20.55
CA ILE A 193 -13.82 -17.17 -20.53
C ILE A 193 -14.98 -17.14 -21.54
N PRO A 194 -14.86 -17.80 -22.72
CA PRO A 194 -15.85 -17.66 -23.78
C PRO A 194 -17.26 -18.14 -23.40
N LYS A 195 -17.34 -19.16 -22.50
CA LYS A 195 -18.63 -19.75 -22.11
C LYS A 195 -19.52 -18.82 -21.29
N ILE A 196 -18.93 -17.90 -20.53
CA ILE A 196 -19.66 -16.99 -19.63
C ILE A 196 -19.43 -15.51 -20.00
N ASP A 197 -18.66 -15.25 -21.05
CA ASP A 197 -18.29 -13.90 -21.51
C ASP A 197 -17.78 -13.00 -20.38
N LYS A 198 -16.88 -13.53 -19.55
CA LYS A 198 -16.26 -12.81 -18.45
C LYS A 198 -14.76 -12.70 -18.64
N GLN A 199 -14.24 -11.54 -18.27
CA GLN A 199 -12.80 -11.31 -18.23
C GLN A 199 -12.26 -11.63 -16.83
N ILE A 200 -11.18 -12.39 -16.80
CA ILE A 200 -10.43 -12.70 -15.57
C ILE A 200 -9.03 -12.14 -15.71
N LYS A 201 -8.50 -11.57 -14.66
CA LYS A 201 -7.11 -11.13 -14.58
C LYS A 201 -6.45 -11.75 -13.35
N VAL A 202 -5.29 -12.36 -13.54
CA VAL A 202 -4.47 -12.97 -12.48
C VAL A 202 -3.23 -12.11 -12.29
N PHE A 203 -2.83 -11.92 -11.05
CA PHE A 203 -1.64 -11.17 -10.65
C PHE A 203 -0.75 -12.07 -9.79
N ILE A 204 0.55 -12.00 -10.01
CA ILE A 204 1.56 -12.63 -9.16
C ILE A 204 2.66 -11.62 -8.91
N ASN A 205 2.92 -11.34 -7.63
CA ASN A 205 3.93 -10.40 -7.17
C ASN A 205 4.94 -11.12 -6.27
N SER A 206 6.20 -10.71 -6.37
CA SER A 206 7.31 -11.12 -5.49
C SER A 206 7.94 -9.86 -4.93
N GLU A 207 7.90 -9.70 -3.62
CA GLU A 207 8.54 -8.64 -2.88
C GLU A 207 9.86 -9.13 -2.27
N ILE A 208 10.97 -8.53 -2.67
CA ILE A 208 12.33 -8.88 -2.21
C ILE A 208 12.83 -7.75 -1.34
N ASN A 209 13.10 -8.05 -0.07
CA ASN A 209 13.68 -7.12 0.88
C ASN A 209 15.15 -7.48 1.13
N PHE A 210 16.05 -6.48 1.10
CA PHE A 210 17.48 -6.66 1.34
C PHE A 210 17.81 -6.61 2.82
N GLU A 211 16.97 -7.29 3.61
CA GLU A 211 17.18 -7.53 5.04
C GLU A 211 16.55 -8.87 5.44
N ASN A 212 17.02 -9.42 6.56
CA ASN A 212 16.52 -10.70 7.07
C ASN A 212 15.29 -10.46 7.95
N MET A 213 14.11 -10.64 7.41
CA MET A 213 12.84 -10.51 8.15
C MET A 213 12.46 -11.76 8.95
N LYS A 214 13.30 -12.82 8.89
CA LYS A 214 13.09 -14.10 9.61
C LYS A 214 11.68 -14.67 9.35
N ASP A 215 10.96 -14.94 10.43
CA ASP A 215 9.63 -15.57 10.40
C ASP A 215 8.52 -14.61 9.88
N ALA A 216 8.84 -13.33 9.67
CA ALA A 216 7.88 -12.36 9.12
C ALA A 216 7.81 -12.37 7.60
N ALA A 217 8.63 -13.16 6.91
CA ALA A 217 8.63 -13.31 5.46
C ALA A 217 8.26 -14.73 5.03
N THR A 218 7.73 -14.87 3.81
CA THR A 218 7.44 -16.20 3.22
C THR A 218 8.70 -17.05 3.15
N ILE A 219 9.83 -16.47 2.77
CA ILE A 219 11.14 -17.13 2.72
C ILE A 219 12.20 -16.13 3.17
N SER A 220 13.04 -16.51 4.14
CA SER A 220 14.20 -15.72 4.57
C SER A 220 15.49 -16.53 4.42
N SER A 221 16.52 -15.92 3.84
CA SER A 221 17.83 -16.55 3.69
C SER A 221 18.96 -15.51 3.73
N GLY A 222 19.86 -15.63 4.70
CA GLY A 222 20.98 -14.71 4.85
C GLY A 222 20.54 -13.27 5.11
N MET A 223 20.86 -12.36 4.21
CA MET A 223 20.52 -10.93 4.28
C MET A 223 19.35 -10.56 3.35
N MET A 224 18.56 -11.53 2.90
CA MET A 224 17.43 -11.30 1.98
C MET A 224 16.19 -12.01 2.49
N SER A 225 15.04 -11.45 2.20
CA SER A 225 13.72 -12.07 2.39
C SER A 225 12.86 -11.88 1.16
N LEU A 226 11.95 -12.83 0.94
CA LEU A 226 11.03 -12.87 -0.19
C LEU A 226 9.62 -13.09 0.33
N ASP A 227 8.70 -12.23 -0.11
CA ASP A 227 7.26 -12.39 0.08
C ASP A 227 6.56 -12.62 -1.24
N LEU A 228 5.58 -13.52 -1.24
CA LEU A 228 4.79 -13.88 -2.40
C LEU A 228 3.35 -13.44 -2.21
N HIS A 229 2.82 -12.78 -3.25
CA HIS A 229 1.47 -12.26 -3.28
C HIS A 229 0.79 -12.71 -4.57
N SER A 230 -0.51 -12.96 -4.49
CA SER A 230 -1.29 -13.28 -5.67
C SER A 230 -2.68 -12.67 -5.63
N GLY A 231 -3.21 -12.31 -6.78
CA GLY A 231 -4.53 -11.70 -6.92
C GLY A 231 -5.31 -12.28 -8.11
N LEU A 232 -6.61 -12.32 -7.94
CA LEU A 232 -7.58 -12.72 -8.95
C LEU A 232 -8.66 -11.66 -9.05
N GLU A 233 -8.87 -11.12 -10.23
CA GLU A 233 -9.99 -10.24 -10.56
C GLU A 233 -10.94 -10.95 -11.51
N ILE A 234 -12.25 -10.87 -11.22
CA ILE A 234 -13.32 -11.33 -12.12
C ILE A 234 -14.20 -10.13 -12.44
N ILE A 235 -14.17 -9.67 -13.70
CA ILE A 235 -15.01 -8.59 -14.18
C ILE A 235 -16.36 -9.18 -14.59
N LEU A 236 -17.37 -9.03 -13.75
CA LEU A 236 -18.71 -9.55 -14.01
C LEU A 236 -19.46 -8.70 -15.05
N ASN A 237 -19.30 -7.37 -14.98
CA ASN A 237 -19.80 -6.41 -15.94
C ASN A 237 -19.07 -5.06 -15.71
N PRO A 238 -19.28 -4.02 -16.56
CA PRO A 238 -18.61 -2.73 -16.37
C PRO A 238 -18.89 -2.04 -15.03
N SER A 239 -19.98 -2.41 -14.35
CA SER A 239 -20.36 -1.82 -13.07
C SER A 239 -19.91 -2.63 -11.86
N PHE A 240 -19.43 -3.90 -12.03
CA PHE A 240 -19.15 -4.74 -10.89
C PHE A 240 -18.00 -5.73 -11.14
N SER A 241 -17.00 -5.69 -10.28
CA SER A 241 -15.85 -6.60 -10.25
C SER A 241 -15.69 -7.23 -8.88
N LEU A 242 -15.27 -8.49 -8.85
CA LEU A 242 -14.93 -9.25 -7.66
C LEU A 242 -13.43 -9.49 -7.60
N TYR A 243 -12.90 -9.51 -6.40
CA TYR A 243 -11.48 -9.75 -6.11
C TYR A 243 -11.31 -10.85 -5.09
N SER A 244 -10.24 -11.61 -5.25
CA SER A 244 -9.70 -12.50 -4.22
C SER A 244 -8.19 -12.46 -4.32
N GLY A 245 -7.50 -12.62 -3.20
CA GLY A 245 -6.05 -12.59 -3.17
C GLY A 245 -5.48 -13.37 -2.01
N TYR A 246 -4.18 -13.55 -2.05
CA TYR A 246 -3.37 -14.16 -1.02
C TYR A 246 -2.15 -13.27 -0.75
N ASP A 247 -2.00 -12.85 0.49
CA ASP A 247 -0.94 -11.97 0.98
C ASP A 247 -0.20 -12.67 2.11
N ILE A 248 0.98 -13.22 1.81
CA ILE A 248 1.80 -14.03 2.73
C ILE A 248 0.97 -15.18 3.33
N ASP A 249 0.32 -14.99 4.47
CA ASP A 249 -0.52 -15.99 5.15
C ASP A 249 -2.00 -15.56 5.27
N HIS A 250 -2.39 -14.46 4.60
CA HIS A 250 -3.71 -13.88 4.70
C HIS A 250 -4.51 -14.05 3.40
N ILE A 251 -5.75 -14.49 3.54
CA ILE A 251 -6.71 -14.47 2.43
C ILE A 251 -7.38 -13.11 2.39
N THR A 252 -7.43 -12.54 1.19
CA THR A 252 -8.12 -11.28 0.94
C THR A 252 -9.27 -11.48 -0.04
N ALA A 253 -10.30 -10.68 0.10
CA ALA A 253 -11.43 -10.64 -0.82
C ALA A 253 -11.99 -9.23 -0.92
N GLY A 254 -12.69 -8.93 -2.00
CA GLY A 254 -13.30 -7.61 -2.13
C GLY A 254 -14.11 -7.45 -3.40
N PHE A 255 -14.62 -6.24 -3.58
CA PHE A 255 -15.36 -5.87 -4.79
C PHE A 255 -15.21 -4.39 -5.11
N THR A 256 -15.45 -4.05 -6.37
CA THR A 256 -15.69 -2.68 -6.84
C THR A 256 -17.07 -2.59 -7.45
N MET A 257 -17.79 -1.54 -7.09
CA MET A 257 -19.05 -1.15 -7.72
C MET A 257 -18.92 0.25 -8.35
N ASN A 258 -19.15 0.34 -9.66
CA ASN A 258 -19.11 1.58 -10.42
C ASN A 258 -20.54 2.05 -10.72
N TYR A 259 -20.83 3.32 -10.45
CA TYR A 259 -22.07 4.00 -10.83
C TYR A 259 -21.76 5.36 -11.45
N LYS A 260 -21.95 5.48 -12.75
CA LYS A 260 -21.58 6.68 -13.53
C LYS A 260 -20.10 7.01 -13.34
N LYS A 261 -19.80 8.15 -12.71
CA LYS A 261 -18.44 8.62 -12.41
C LYS A 261 -17.92 8.16 -11.05
N PHE A 262 -18.76 7.61 -10.19
CA PHE A 262 -18.41 7.18 -8.84
C PHE A 262 -18.09 5.70 -8.79
N ASN A 263 -17.18 5.33 -7.90
CA ASN A 263 -16.94 3.96 -7.52
C ASN A 263 -16.93 3.82 -5.99
N VAL A 264 -17.31 2.64 -5.54
CA VAL A 264 -17.18 2.20 -4.15
C VAL A 264 -16.41 0.91 -4.16
N ASN A 265 -15.38 0.84 -3.35
CA ASN A 265 -14.57 -0.36 -3.19
C ASN A 265 -14.65 -0.85 -1.73
N TYR A 266 -14.62 -2.16 -1.57
CA TYR A 266 -14.54 -2.81 -0.28
C TYR A 266 -13.50 -3.91 -0.34
N SER A 267 -12.70 -4.07 0.72
CA SER A 267 -11.84 -5.22 0.92
C SER A 267 -11.95 -5.75 2.35
N PHE A 268 -11.82 -7.05 2.44
CA PHE A 268 -11.70 -7.85 3.63
C PHE A 268 -10.32 -8.54 3.60
N GLU A 269 -9.64 -8.56 4.71
CA GLU A 269 -8.39 -9.28 4.93
C GLU A 269 -8.54 -10.13 6.18
N GLN A 270 -8.43 -11.44 6.02
CA GLN A 270 -8.48 -12.38 7.12
C GLN A 270 -7.17 -12.33 7.89
N ASN A 271 -7.25 -12.20 9.21
CA ASN A 271 -6.12 -12.33 10.10
C ASN A 271 -6.44 -13.39 11.16
N THR A 272 -5.55 -14.38 11.31
CA THR A 272 -5.76 -15.51 12.22
C THR A 272 -5.35 -15.23 13.65
N GLU A 273 -4.45 -14.27 13.86
CA GLU A 273 -3.89 -13.95 15.18
C GLU A 273 -4.50 -12.68 15.79
N LEU A 274 -4.95 -11.77 14.92
CA LEU A 274 -5.56 -10.49 15.28
C LEU A 274 -6.93 -10.41 14.62
N ASP A 275 -7.73 -9.41 14.97
CA ASP A 275 -9.03 -9.20 14.32
C ASP A 275 -8.89 -8.93 12.82
N ASN A 276 -9.89 -9.42 12.06
CA ASN A 276 -9.96 -9.19 10.61
C ASN A 276 -9.98 -7.69 10.30
N SER A 277 -9.41 -7.33 9.15
CA SER A 277 -9.35 -5.95 8.69
C SER A 277 -10.38 -5.68 7.61
N HIS A 278 -11.00 -4.50 7.68
CA HIS A 278 -11.98 -4.02 6.72
C HIS A 278 -11.54 -2.68 6.17
N ARG A 279 -11.62 -2.51 4.86
CA ARG A 279 -11.26 -1.26 4.18
C ARG A 279 -12.37 -0.85 3.23
N MET A 280 -12.68 0.42 3.21
CA MET A 280 -13.67 1.00 2.30
C MET A 280 -13.09 2.22 1.61
N SER A 281 -13.45 2.42 0.35
CA SER A 281 -13.14 3.64 -0.36
C SER A 281 -14.28 4.12 -1.25
N VAL A 282 -14.27 5.41 -1.48
CA VAL A 282 -15.14 6.07 -2.47
C VAL A 282 -14.26 6.85 -3.41
N GLY A 283 -14.48 6.68 -4.70
CA GLY A 283 -13.73 7.37 -5.74
C GLY A 283 -14.61 8.02 -6.78
N VAL A 284 -13.97 8.89 -7.57
CA VAL A 284 -14.60 9.59 -8.71
C VAL A 284 -13.63 9.58 -9.90
N ARG A 285 -14.18 9.34 -11.10
CA ARG A 285 -13.47 9.47 -12.40
C ARG A 285 -14.12 10.62 -13.17
N LEU A 286 -13.28 11.56 -13.64
CA LEU A 286 -13.71 12.82 -14.28
C LEU A 286 -13.47 12.79 -15.79
#